data_ba2940e008d9d4e6a1d3b9d0d7d20835
#
_entry.id   ba2940e008d9d4e6a1d3b9d0d7d20835
#
_cell.length_a   1.000
_cell.length_b   1.000
_cell.length_c   1.000
_cell.angle_alpha   90.00
_cell.angle_beta   90.00
_cell.angle_gamma   90.00
#
_symmetry.space_group_name_H-M   'P 1'
#
loop_
_entity.id
_entity.type
_entity.pdbx_description
1 polymer ?
#
loop_
_entity_poly.entity_id
_entity_poly.type
_entity_poly.pdbx_seq_one_letter_code
_entity_poly.pdbx_strand_id
1 'polypeptide(L)'
;VLFRSFLTEQVLQIEVRIVQHVEPYRPQIALLATIPGIDEIVAWNLVAEMGVDMSVFPDAEHCASWAGLCPGTQESAGKQKSGKPKKGDRYLRRILTQSAWAISHKKDGYLRALFHRVKARRGWAKAIVAVAHKLVVIAFHMMRDMEPYRELGGDYFDRLNPERAARRLVARLERLGYPVTLPVLVRPDPPTVD
;
A
#
# COMPACT_ATOMS: atom_id res chain seq x y z
N VAL A 1 11.64 38.41 -10.97
CA VAL A 1 10.51 38.59 -10.04
C VAL A 1 9.18 38.41 -10.79
N LEU A 2 8.90 39.15 -11.87
CA LEU A 2 7.64 39.14 -12.64
C LEU A 2 7.26 37.74 -13.18
N PHE A 3 8.22 37.01 -13.75
CA PHE A 3 7.99 35.66 -14.28
C PHE A 3 7.57 34.65 -13.18
N ARG A 4 8.21 34.73 -12.02
CA ARG A 4 7.86 33.88 -10.86
C ARG A 4 6.44 34.19 -10.36
N SER A 5 6.09 35.47 -10.28
CA SER A 5 4.74 35.89 -9.86
C SER A 5 3.68 35.40 -10.84
N PHE A 6 3.93 35.53 -12.14
CA PHE A 6 3.05 35.03 -13.18
C PHE A 6 2.83 33.48 -13.07
N LEU A 7 3.90 32.73 -12.94
CA LEU A 7 3.77 31.27 -12.77
C LEU A 7 3.01 30.88 -11.50
N THR A 8 3.24 31.59 -10.39
CA THR A 8 2.50 31.35 -9.15
C THR A 8 1.01 31.62 -9.34
N GLU A 9 0.65 32.68 -10.04
CA GLU A 9 -0.75 33.00 -10.34
C GLU A 9 -1.40 31.93 -11.21
N GLN A 10 -0.70 31.45 -12.25
CA GLN A 10 -1.20 30.37 -13.11
C GLN A 10 -1.41 29.07 -12.32
N VAL A 11 -0.49 28.71 -11.42
CA VAL A 11 -0.64 27.55 -10.54
C VAL A 11 -1.89 27.68 -9.67
N LEU A 12 -2.08 28.85 -9.02
CA LEU A 12 -3.28 29.10 -8.19
C LEU A 12 -4.58 28.97 -8.99
N GLN A 13 -4.61 29.49 -10.21
CA GLN A 13 -5.80 29.37 -11.07
C GLN A 13 -6.10 27.90 -11.43
N ILE A 14 -5.07 27.10 -11.69
CA ILE A 14 -5.23 25.67 -11.96
C ILE A 14 -5.70 24.94 -10.70
N GLU A 15 -5.13 25.23 -9.52
CA GLU A 15 -5.55 24.66 -8.24
C GLU A 15 -7.03 24.94 -7.95
N VAL A 16 -7.50 26.17 -8.16
CA VAL A 16 -8.92 26.52 -7.99
C VAL A 16 -9.81 25.68 -8.90
N ARG A 17 -9.41 25.49 -10.16
CA ARG A 17 -10.17 24.63 -11.11
C ARG A 17 -10.18 23.17 -10.67
N ILE A 18 -9.04 22.66 -10.19
CA ILE A 18 -8.97 21.29 -9.67
C ILE A 18 -9.95 21.13 -8.52
N VAL A 19 -9.92 22.04 -7.52
CA VAL A 19 -10.83 22.00 -6.36
C VAL A 19 -12.30 21.96 -6.81
N GLN A 20 -12.67 22.79 -7.79
CA GLN A 20 -14.04 22.77 -8.34
C GLN A 20 -14.42 21.43 -8.97
N HIS A 21 -13.48 20.80 -9.69
CA HIS A 21 -13.73 19.51 -10.36
C HIS A 21 -13.78 18.33 -9.39
N VAL A 22 -13.02 18.38 -8.29
CA VAL A 22 -12.99 17.29 -7.30
C VAL A 22 -14.07 17.41 -6.23
N GLU A 23 -14.75 18.57 -6.14
CA GLU A 23 -15.81 18.82 -5.13
C GLU A 23 -16.90 17.72 -5.10
N PRO A 24 -17.41 17.22 -6.23
CA PRO A 24 -18.40 16.13 -6.23
C PRO A 24 -17.87 14.83 -5.63
N TYR A 25 -16.55 14.66 -5.57
CA TYR A 25 -15.86 13.43 -5.13
C TYR A 25 -15.25 13.57 -3.73
N ARG A 26 -15.58 14.62 -2.99
CA ARG A 26 -15.08 14.85 -1.61
C ARG A 26 -15.22 13.65 -0.69
N PRO A 27 -16.35 12.93 -0.65
CA PRO A 27 -16.47 11.77 0.21
C PRO A 27 -15.43 10.69 -0.09
N GLN A 28 -15.20 10.40 -1.37
CA GLN A 28 -14.20 9.41 -1.82
C GLN A 28 -12.78 9.86 -1.52
N ILE A 29 -12.50 11.14 -1.73
CA ILE A 29 -11.18 11.74 -1.45
C ILE A 29 -10.89 11.69 0.06
N ALA A 30 -11.84 12.09 0.89
CA ALA A 30 -11.70 12.03 2.35
C ALA A 30 -11.50 10.58 2.82
N LEU A 31 -12.22 9.64 2.22
CA LEU A 31 -12.08 8.22 2.48
C LEU A 31 -10.66 7.74 2.17
N LEU A 32 -10.15 7.99 0.96
CA LEU A 32 -8.82 7.59 0.53
C LEU A 32 -7.70 8.24 1.37
N ALA A 33 -7.88 9.49 1.81
CA ALA A 33 -6.93 10.20 2.67
C ALA A 33 -6.76 9.57 4.07
N THR A 34 -7.65 8.63 4.46
CA THR A 34 -7.46 7.84 5.69
C THR A 34 -6.34 6.81 5.56
N ILE A 35 -5.93 6.46 4.33
CA ILE A 35 -4.84 5.50 4.10
C ILE A 35 -3.50 6.13 4.52
N PRO A 36 -2.69 5.47 5.36
CA PRO A 36 -1.38 5.97 5.74
C PRO A 36 -0.48 6.25 4.52
N GLY A 37 -0.04 7.49 4.34
CA GLY A 37 0.83 7.90 3.23
C GLY A 37 0.09 8.35 1.96
N ILE A 38 -1.22 8.46 2.02
CA ILE A 38 -2.07 9.13 1.06
C ILE A 38 -2.50 10.46 1.67
N ASP A 39 -2.12 11.57 1.05
CA ASP A 39 -2.64 12.90 1.34
C ASP A 39 -3.78 13.25 0.37
N GLU A 40 -4.36 14.43 0.54
CA GLU A 40 -5.47 14.89 -0.28
C GLU A 40 -5.10 14.97 -1.77
N ILE A 41 -3.89 15.41 -2.09
CA ILE A 41 -3.41 15.53 -3.48
C ILE A 41 -3.26 14.14 -4.11
N VAL A 42 -2.71 13.17 -3.37
CA VAL A 42 -2.62 11.78 -3.83
C VAL A 42 -4.01 11.18 -4.00
N ALA A 43 -4.95 11.46 -3.09
CA ALA A 43 -6.33 11.00 -3.19
C ALA A 43 -7.04 11.59 -4.44
N TRP A 44 -6.83 12.88 -4.78
CA TRP A 44 -7.33 13.46 -6.03
C TRP A 44 -6.83 12.71 -7.26
N ASN A 45 -5.53 12.40 -7.28
CA ASN A 45 -4.94 11.65 -8.40
C ASN A 45 -5.49 10.23 -8.48
N LEU A 46 -5.73 9.57 -7.34
CA LEU A 46 -6.36 8.24 -7.32
C LEU A 46 -7.78 8.30 -7.93
N VAL A 47 -8.58 9.27 -7.52
CA VAL A 47 -9.94 9.46 -8.07
C VAL A 47 -9.89 9.82 -9.56
N ALA A 48 -8.95 10.67 -9.97
CA ALA A 48 -8.82 11.08 -11.37
C ALA A 48 -8.44 9.92 -12.30
N GLU A 49 -7.53 9.03 -11.86
CA GLU A 49 -7.03 7.93 -12.68
C GLU A 49 -7.94 6.69 -12.59
N MET A 50 -8.37 6.30 -11.37
CA MET A 50 -9.18 5.10 -11.17
C MET A 50 -10.67 5.31 -11.45
N GLY A 51 -11.13 6.57 -11.39
CA GLY A 51 -12.55 6.89 -11.31
C GLY A 51 -13.15 6.55 -9.95
N VAL A 52 -14.46 6.73 -9.81
CA VAL A 52 -15.20 6.41 -8.58
C VAL A 52 -16.03 5.13 -8.71
N ASP A 53 -16.28 4.69 -9.93
CA ASP A 53 -17.03 3.47 -10.22
C ASP A 53 -16.08 2.28 -10.33
N MET A 54 -16.01 1.49 -9.25
CA MET A 54 -15.15 0.30 -9.21
C MET A 54 -15.72 -0.89 -9.98
N SER A 55 -16.94 -0.83 -10.48
CA SER A 55 -17.53 -1.91 -11.31
C SER A 55 -16.86 -2.04 -12.69
N VAL A 56 -16.11 -1.02 -13.11
CA VAL A 56 -15.28 -1.03 -14.33
C VAL A 56 -14.19 -2.12 -14.27
N PHE A 57 -13.73 -2.48 -13.07
CA PHE A 57 -12.76 -3.53 -12.86
C PHE A 57 -13.44 -4.79 -12.34
N PRO A 58 -13.16 -5.98 -12.90
CA PRO A 58 -13.72 -7.24 -12.39
C PRO A 58 -13.37 -7.49 -10.92
N ASP A 59 -12.16 -7.13 -10.53
CA ASP A 59 -11.64 -7.25 -9.15
C ASP A 59 -10.45 -6.31 -8.90
N ALA A 60 -9.95 -6.31 -7.67
CA ALA A 60 -8.81 -5.50 -7.25
C ALA A 60 -7.50 -5.86 -7.96
N GLU A 61 -7.30 -7.13 -8.35
CA GLU A 61 -6.10 -7.59 -9.03
C GLU A 61 -6.07 -7.10 -10.49
N HIS A 62 -7.23 -7.04 -11.15
CA HIS A 62 -7.35 -6.42 -12.47
C HIS A 62 -7.05 -4.93 -12.42
N CYS A 63 -7.55 -4.21 -11.42
CA CYS A 63 -7.20 -2.82 -11.17
C CYS A 63 -5.69 -2.63 -10.95
N ALA A 64 -5.07 -3.46 -10.10
CA ALA A 64 -3.62 -3.42 -9.85
C ALA A 64 -2.80 -3.79 -11.10
N SER A 65 -3.30 -4.67 -11.95
CA SER A 65 -2.67 -5.03 -13.23
C SER A 65 -2.76 -3.87 -14.22
N TRP A 66 -3.92 -3.19 -14.29
CA TRP A 66 -4.10 -2.00 -15.10
C TRP A 66 -3.18 -0.85 -14.65
N ALA A 67 -3.01 -0.65 -13.34
CA ALA A 67 -2.05 0.28 -12.78
C ALA A 67 -0.57 -0.08 -13.05
N GLY A 68 -0.30 -1.26 -13.62
CA GLY A 68 1.06 -1.74 -13.89
C GLY A 68 1.85 -2.08 -12.64
N LEU A 69 1.18 -2.46 -11.56
CA LEU A 69 1.79 -2.79 -10.27
C LEU A 69 1.87 -4.30 -10.02
N CYS A 70 1.22 -5.12 -10.84
CA CYS A 70 1.36 -6.57 -10.79
C CYS A 70 2.70 -7.03 -11.38
N PRO A 71 3.33 -8.06 -10.80
CA PRO A 71 4.51 -8.67 -11.39
C PRO A 71 4.17 -9.27 -12.76
N GLY A 72 5.05 -9.09 -13.72
CA GLY A 72 4.89 -9.72 -15.05
C GLY A 72 5.06 -11.24 -14.92
N THR A 73 4.12 -11.98 -15.46
CA THR A 73 4.16 -13.44 -15.59
C THR A 73 4.70 -13.81 -16.97
N GLN A 74 5.98 -13.54 -17.23
CA GLN A 74 6.63 -14.10 -18.44
C GLN A 74 7.26 -15.43 -18.07
N GLU A 75 6.50 -16.48 -18.29
CA GLU A 75 6.94 -17.86 -18.10
C GLU A 75 7.08 -18.54 -19.46
N SER A 76 8.19 -19.25 -19.69
CA SER A 76 8.41 -20.06 -20.87
C SER A 76 9.09 -21.35 -20.44
N ALA A 77 8.48 -22.48 -20.78
CA ALA A 77 8.96 -23.83 -20.44
C ALA A 77 9.22 -24.00 -18.93
N GLY A 78 8.29 -23.51 -18.06
CA GLY A 78 8.40 -23.63 -16.60
C GLY A 78 9.44 -22.70 -15.96
N LYS A 79 10.12 -21.83 -16.74
CA LYS A 79 11.10 -20.88 -16.23
C LYS A 79 10.56 -19.45 -16.30
N GLN A 80 10.51 -18.78 -15.15
CA GLN A 80 10.12 -17.36 -15.07
C GLN A 80 11.23 -16.48 -15.67
N LYS A 81 10.98 -15.92 -16.86
CA LYS A 81 11.97 -15.11 -17.59
C LYS A 81 12.09 -13.68 -17.05
N SER A 82 11.01 -13.08 -16.57
CA SER A 82 11.03 -11.71 -16.06
C SER A 82 9.93 -11.49 -15.02
N GLY A 83 10.29 -10.89 -13.89
CA GLY A 83 9.36 -10.37 -12.89
C GLY A 83 9.15 -8.86 -12.99
N LYS A 84 9.49 -8.23 -14.12
CA LYS A 84 9.26 -6.79 -14.31
C LYS A 84 7.75 -6.54 -14.41
N PRO A 85 7.21 -5.53 -13.73
CA PRO A 85 5.81 -5.15 -13.87
C PRO A 85 5.46 -4.88 -15.33
N LYS A 86 4.23 -5.22 -15.72
CA LYS A 86 3.70 -4.89 -17.05
C LYS A 86 3.62 -3.36 -17.23
N LYS A 87 3.57 -2.90 -18.47
CA LYS A 87 3.22 -1.51 -18.77
C LYS A 87 1.78 -1.28 -18.27
N GLY A 88 1.56 -0.23 -17.54
CA GLY A 88 0.26 0.18 -17.03
C GLY A 88 0.20 1.69 -16.89
N ASP A 89 -0.75 2.21 -16.15
CA ASP A 89 -0.86 3.63 -15.92
C ASP A 89 0.39 4.19 -15.23
N ARG A 90 1.07 5.10 -15.92
CA ARG A 90 2.36 5.65 -15.46
C ARG A 90 2.19 6.66 -14.33
N TYR A 91 1.08 7.39 -14.32
CA TYR A 91 0.83 8.45 -13.35
C TYR A 91 0.44 7.83 -12.02
N LEU A 92 -0.53 6.93 -12.03
CA LEU A 92 -0.97 6.18 -10.87
C LEU A 92 0.19 5.40 -10.24
N ARG A 93 0.97 4.68 -11.06
CA ARG A 93 2.14 3.95 -10.58
C ARG A 93 3.17 4.86 -9.93
N ARG A 94 3.45 6.04 -10.52
CA ARG A 94 4.40 7.01 -9.97
C ARG A 94 3.96 7.48 -8.59
N ILE A 95 2.71 7.92 -8.46
CA ILE A 95 2.16 8.46 -7.22
C ILE A 95 2.14 7.40 -6.14
N LEU A 96 1.66 6.19 -6.44
CA LEU A 96 1.62 5.11 -5.47
C LEU A 96 3.01 4.61 -5.05
N THR A 97 4.01 4.66 -5.94
CA THR A 97 5.38 4.35 -5.53
C THR A 97 5.98 5.43 -4.64
N GLN A 98 5.63 6.71 -4.83
CA GLN A 98 6.00 7.81 -3.92
C GLN A 98 5.33 7.64 -2.54
N SER A 99 4.04 7.32 -2.50
CA SER A 99 3.32 7.02 -1.25
C SER A 99 3.93 5.81 -0.53
N ALA A 100 4.25 4.74 -1.26
CA ALA A 100 4.92 3.57 -0.71
C ALA A 100 6.30 3.89 -0.13
N TRP A 101 7.04 4.80 -0.78
CA TRP A 101 8.30 5.29 -0.25
C TRP A 101 8.11 6.07 1.06
N ALA A 102 7.13 6.97 1.12
CA ALA A 102 6.78 7.71 2.35
C ALA A 102 6.39 6.75 3.50
N ILE A 103 5.59 5.71 3.19
CA ILE A 103 5.20 4.66 4.15
C ILE A 103 6.41 3.91 4.69
N SER A 104 7.43 3.65 3.88
CA SER A 104 8.64 2.94 4.31
C SER A 104 9.40 3.66 5.43
N HIS A 105 9.19 4.97 5.59
CA HIS A 105 9.80 5.82 6.62
C HIS A 105 8.89 6.09 7.83
N LYS A 106 7.63 5.63 7.83
CA LYS A 106 6.76 5.74 9.01
C LYS A 106 7.30 4.91 10.19
N LYS A 107 6.89 5.26 11.40
CA LYS A 107 7.37 4.55 12.61
C LYS A 107 6.75 3.18 12.76
N ASP A 108 5.47 3.02 12.43
CA ASP A 108 4.72 1.78 12.61
C ASP A 108 3.61 1.62 11.56
N GLY A 109 2.92 0.48 11.57
CA GLY A 109 1.76 0.16 10.76
C GLY A 109 1.94 -1.05 9.85
N TYR A 110 0.80 -1.60 9.40
CA TYR A 110 0.74 -2.79 8.54
C TYR A 110 1.54 -2.64 7.25
N LEU A 111 1.36 -1.52 6.54
CA LEU A 111 2.02 -1.29 5.25
C LEU A 111 3.55 -1.17 5.41
N ARG A 112 4.01 -0.58 6.51
CA ARG A 112 5.43 -0.57 6.85
C ARG A 112 5.95 -1.97 7.17
N ALA A 113 5.21 -2.75 7.94
CA ALA A 113 5.57 -4.14 8.24
C ALA A 113 5.65 -4.98 6.95
N LEU A 114 4.70 -4.79 6.01
CA LEU A 114 4.74 -5.39 4.68
C LEU A 114 6.01 -5.01 3.92
N PHE A 115 6.36 -3.72 3.91
CA PHE A 115 7.60 -3.23 3.28
C PHE A 115 8.83 -3.96 3.83
N HIS A 116 9.02 -3.99 5.14
CA HIS A 116 10.18 -4.64 5.76
C HIS A 116 10.22 -6.15 5.50
N ARG A 117 9.06 -6.81 5.54
CA ARG A 117 8.94 -8.24 5.23
C ARG A 117 9.36 -8.57 3.80
N VAL A 118 8.94 -7.77 2.82
CA VAL A 118 9.32 -7.97 1.41
C VAL A 118 10.77 -7.55 1.18
N LYS A 119 11.21 -6.42 1.75
CA LYS A 119 12.59 -5.92 1.64
C LYS A 119 13.62 -6.95 2.10
N ALA A 120 13.37 -7.64 3.22
CA ALA A 120 14.28 -8.66 3.76
C ALA A 120 14.49 -9.85 2.79
N ARG A 121 13.53 -10.14 1.90
CA ARG A 121 13.58 -11.31 0.99
C ARG A 121 13.86 -10.94 -0.47
N ARG A 122 13.41 -9.79 -0.92
CA ARG A 122 13.35 -9.41 -2.34
C ARG A 122 14.06 -8.09 -2.64
N GLY A 123 14.56 -7.39 -1.61
CA GLY A 123 15.21 -6.09 -1.73
C GLY A 123 14.26 -4.91 -1.78
N TRP A 124 14.84 -3.71 -1.71
CA TRP A 124 14.12 -2.44 -1.51
C TRP A 124 13.14 -2.12 -2.66
N ALA A 125 13.60 -2.18 -3.90
CA ALA A 125 12.78 -1.80 -5.06
C ALA A 125 11.51 -2.66 -5.19
N LYS A 126 11.63 -3.99 -4.98
CA LYS A 126 10.49 -4.90 -5.01
C LYS A 126 9.55 -4.67 -3.83
N ALA A 127 10.07 -4.25 -2.67
CA ALA A 127 9.26 -3.91 -1.51
C ALA A 127 8.40 -2.67 -1.75
N ILE A 128 8.95 -1.62 -2.38
CA ILE A 128 8.17 -0.43 -2.76
C ILE A 128 7.03 -0.80 -3.72
N VAL A 129 7.31 -1.57 -4.75
CA VAL A 129 6.27 -2.00 -5.70
C VAL A 129 5.20 -2.86 -5.02
N ALA A 130 5.59 -3.74 -4.09
CA ALA A 130 4.63 -4.56 -3.34
C ALA A 130 3.72 -3.73 -2.43
N VAL A 131 4.24 -2.67 -1.80
CA VAL A 131 3.42 -1.74 -1.01
C VAL A 131 2.52 -0.91 -1.93
N ALA A 132 3.04 -0.41 -3.05
CA ALA A 132 2.24 0.32 -4.04
C ALA A 132 1.09 -0.54 -4.61
N HIS A 133 1.35 -1.81 -4.92
CA HIS A 133 0.32 -2.79 -5.29
C HIS A 133 -0.74 -2.92 -4.19
N LYS A 134 -0.31 -3.06 -2.93
CA LYS A 134 -1.26 -3.19 -1.81
C LYS A 134 -2.08 -1.92 -1.60
N LEU A 135 -1.53 -0.74 -1.86
CA LEU A 135 -2.26 0.53 -1.81
C LEU A 135 -3.39 0.58 -2.84
N VAL A 136 -3.15 0.17 -4.09
CA VAL A 136 -4.20 0.10 -5.11
C VAL A 136 -5.32 -0.87 -4.70
N VAL A 137 -4.95 -2.05 -4.21
CA VAL A 137 -5.93 -3.06 -3.76
C VAL A 137 -6.78 -2.51 -2.60
N ILE A 138 -6.15 -1.82 -1.64
CA ILE A 138 -6.87 -1.18 -0.53
C ILE A 138 -7.79 -0.08 -1.05
N ALA A 139 -7.28 0.82 -1.90
CA ALA A 139 -8.08 1.91 -2.48
C ALA A 139 -9.29 1.37 -3.27
N PHE A 140 -9.11 0.31 -4.06
CA PHE A 140 -10.20 -0.35 -4.78
C PHE A 140 -11.31 -0.82 -3.82
N HIS A 141 -10.97 -1.57 -2.77
CA HIS A 141 -11.97 -2.06 -1.81
C HIS A 141 -12.64 -0.92 -1.05
N MET A 142 -11.89 0.07 -0.60
CA MET A 142 -12.45 1.23 0.09
C MET A 142 -13.43 2.01 -0.78
N MET A 143 -13.09 2.22 -2.06
CA MET A 143 -13.97 2.92 -3.00
C MET A 143 -15.21 2.11 -3.35
N ARG A 144 -15.08 0.78 -3.51
CA ARG A 144 -16.19 -0.12 -3.81
C ARG A 144 -17.18 -0.22 -2.64
N ASP A 145 -16.64 -0.38 -1.42
CA ASP A 145 -17.44 -0.68 -0.23
C ASP A 145 -17.78 0.59 0.57
N MET A 146 -17.19 1.74 0.21
CA MET A 146 -17.30 3.03 0.90
C MET A 146 -16.94 2.94 2.39
N GLU A 147 -15.95 2.09 2.73
CA GLU A 147 -15.46 1.90 4.09
C GLU A 147 -14.09 2.56 4.29
N PRO A 148 -13.84 3.21 5.45
CA PRO A 148 -12.55 3.83 5.75
C PRO A 148 -11.45 2.78 5.94
N TYR A 149 -10.20 3.24 5.78
CA TYR A 149 -9.03 2.37 5.98
C TYR A 149 -9.00 1.78 7.40
N ARG A 150 -8.85 0.47 7.47
CA ARG A 150 -8.69 -0.27 8.72
C ARG A 150 -7.24 -0.65 8.93
N GLU A 151 -6.58 -0.01 9.90
CA GLU A 151 -5.20 -0.32 10.25
C GLU A 151 -5.11 -1.70 10.94
N LEU A 152 -4.26 -2.56 10.41
CA LEU A 152 -4.07 -3.92 10.92
C LEU A 152 -2.94 -4.04 11.94
N GLY A 153 -2.14 -2.97 12.09
CA GLY A 153 -1.00 -2.90 13.00
C GLY A 153 0.30 -3.48 12.45
N GLY A 154 1.43 -3.01 13.01
CA GLY A 154 2.75 -3.43 12.58
C GLY A 154 3.10 -4.88 12.94
N ASP A 155 2.42 -5.44 13.93
CA ASP A 155 2.55 -6.82 14.40
C ASP A 155 1.67 -7.84 13.65
N TYR A 156 0.89 -7.37 12.65
CA TYR A 156 -0.04 -8.22 11.89
C TYR A 156 0.58 -9.54 11.41
N PHE A 157 1.77 -9.49 10.83
CA PHE A 157 2.43 -10.69 10.32
C PHE A 157 2.97 -11.62 11.43
N ASP A 158 3.25 -11.10 12.59
CA ASP A 158 3.69 -11.88 13.74
C ASP A 158 2.48 -12.58 14.38
N ARG A 159 1.31 -11.93 14.42
CA ARG A 159 0.03 -12.53 14.84
C ARG A 159 -0.45 -13.64 13.92
N LEU A 160 -0.16 -13.57 12.61
CA LEU A 160 -0.51 -14.65 11.66
C LEU A 160 0.25 -15.95 11.91
N ASN A 161 1.46 -15.88 12.49
CA ASN A 161 2.23 -17.07 12.84
C ASN A 161 3.10 -16.79 14.08
N PRO A 162 2.47 -16.79 15.28
CA PRO A 162 3.13 -16.39 16.50
C PRO A 162 4.30 -17.31 16.89
N GLU A 163 4.19 -18.62 16.62
CA GLU A 163 5.27 -19.57 16.90
C GLU A 163 6.53 -19.27 16.07
N ARG A 164 6.35 -18.96 14.80
CA ARG A 164 7.47 -18.58 13.93
C ARG A 164 8.08 -17.24 14.33
N ALA A 165 7.25 -16.29 14.74
CA ALA A 165 7.70 -15.00 15.26
C ALA A 165 8.51 -15.18 16.53
N ALA A 166 8.00 -15.96 17.48
CA ALA A 166 8.69 -16.28 18.75
C ALA A 166 10.05 -16.94 18.50
N ARG A 167 10.12 -18.00 17.68
CA ARG A 167 11.40 -18.68 17.35
C ARG A 167 12.43 -17.71 16.74
N ARG A 168 11.98 -16.79 15.88
CA ARG A 168 12.87 -15.78 15.29
C ARG A 168 13.42 -14.80 16.33
N LEU A 169 12.58 -14.38 17.29
CA LEU A 169 12.98 -13.49 18.37
C LEU A 169 13.95 -14.19 19.33
N VAL A 170 13.68 -15.44 19.71
CA VAL A 170 14.59 -16.26 20.52
C VAL A 170 15.94 -16.39 19.85
N ALA A 171 15.99 -16.84 18.60
CA ALA A 171 17.25 -16.97 17.86
C ALA A 171 18.02 -15.64 17.73
N ARG A 172 17.33 -14.50 17.80
CA ARG A 172 17.97 -13.18 17.84
C ARG A 172 18.55 -12.88 19.21
N LEU A 173 17.84 -13.20 20.29
CA LEU A 173 18.30 -13.02 21.67
C LEU A 173 19.49 -13.93 21.99
N GLU A 174 19.44 -15.19 21.57
CA GLU A 174 20.55 -16.13 21.73
C GLU A 174 21.83 -15.67 21.05
N ARG A 175 21.73 -15.10 19.84
CA ARG A 175 22.88 -14.48 19.14
C ARG A 175 23.45 -13.26 19.87
N LEU A 176 22.66 -12.62 20.71
CA LEU A 176 23.11 -11.52 21.57
C LEU A 176 23.65 -12.00 22.93
N GLY A 177 23.69 -13.33 23.15
CA GLY A 177 24.20 -13.93 24.39
C GLY A 177 23.14 -14.12 25.47
N TYR A 178 21.87 -13.92 25.19
CA TYR A 178 20.78 -14.14 26.14
C TYR A 178 20.12 -15.51 25.90
N PRO A 179 20.33 -16.52 26.78
CA PRO A 179 19.63 -17.79 26.67
C PRO A 179 18.15 -17.58 27.02
N VAL A 180 17.25 -18.03 26.13
CA VAL A 180 15.80 -17.88 26.30
C VAL A 180 15.12 -19.22 26.15
N THR A 181 14.37 -19.63 27.16
CA THR A 181 13.49 -20.80 27.11
C THR A 181 12.05 -20.32 26.93
N LEU A 182 11.39 -20.74 25.85
CA LEU A 182 9.97 -20.41 25.63
C LEU A 182 9.10 -21.40 26.42
N PRO A 183 8.13 -20.91 27.21
CA PRO A 183 7.08 -21.78 27.75
C PRO A 183 6.21 -22.31 26.60
N VAL A 184 5.55 -23.43 26.80
CA VAL A 184 4.60 -23.98 25.84
C VAL A 184 3.46 -22.98 25.68
N LEU A 185 3.18 -22.57 24.41
CA LEU A 185 2.07 -21.68 24.11
C LEU A 185 0.74 -22.37 24.45
N VAL A 186 0.11 -21.97 25.52
CA VAL A 186 -1.30 -22.27 25.75
C VAL A 186 -2.10 -21.35 24.83
N ARG A 187 -2.67 -21.90 23.77
CA ARG A 187 -3.60 -21.13 22.92
C ARG A 187 -4.85 -20.90 23.74
N PRO A 188 -5.31 -19.65 23.87
CA PRO A 188 -6.68 -19.44 24.35
C PRO A 188 -7.64 -20.12 23.37
N ASP A 189 -8.61 -20.84 23.88
CA ASP A 189 -9.65 -21.44 23.07
C ASP A 189 -10.31 -20.38 22.17
N PRO A 190 -10.66 -20.72 20.92
CA PRO A 190 -11.38 -19.81 20.08
C PRO A 190 -12.68 -19.39 20.78
N PRO A 191 -13.09 -18.11 20.71
CA PRO A 191 -14.33 -17.68 21.29
C PRO A 191 -15.46 -18.56 20.73
N THR A 192 -16.17 -19.24 21.61
CA THR A 192 -17.41 -19.94 21.28
C THR A 192 -18.37 -18.89 20.72
N VAL A 193 -18.72 -19.05 19.44
CA VAL A 193 -19.76 -18.25 18.79
C VAL A 193 -21.09 -18.89 19.21
N ASP A 194 -21.77 -18.25 20.18
CA ASP A 194 -23.18 -18.48 20.46
C ASP A 194 -24.04 -17.73 19.45
#